data_10b94c48733b2168387ac08a4a357233
#
_entry.id   10b94c48733b2168387ac08a4a357233
#
_cell.length_a   1.000
_cell.length_b   1.000
_cell.length_c   1.000
_cell.angle_alpha   90.00
_cell.angle_beta   90.00
_cell.angle_gamma   90.00
#
_symmetry.space_group_name_H-M   'P 1'
#
loop_
_entity.id
_entity.type
_entity.pdbx_description
1 polymer ?
#
loop_
_entity_poly.entity_id
_entity_poly.type
_entity_poly.pdbx_seq_one_letter_code
_entity_poly.pdbx_strand_id
1 'polypeptide(L)'
;MILQAQGLVKHYGDHVALRGLDLAVDSGEVFCLLGANGAGKTTTIQLFLGFIEPTQGHAKIKGLDVRTHALETKKALAYIPENVMLYPNLTGIENLEYFATLAGCDETGEAKLRETLIRAGLPADAIERPVGNYSKGMHQKVGIAMAIARQAELLLLDEP
;
A
#
# COMPACT_ATOMS: atom_id res chain seq x y z
N MET A 1 12.37 -5.52 -13.08
CA MET A 1 11.08 -4.81 -12.94
C MET A 1 10.31 -5.40 -11.77
N ILE A 2 9.91 -4.54 -10.82
CA ILE A 2 9.10 -4.95 -9.67
C ILE A 2 7.60 -4.81 -9.95
N LEU A 3 7.20 -3.80 -10.75
CA LEU A 3 5.83 -3.53 -11.14
C LEU A 3 5.75 -3.29 -12.64
N GLN A 4 4.75 -3.87 -13.31
CA GLN A 4 4.57 -3.75 -14.75
C GLN A 4 3.08 -3.74 -15.13
N ALA A 5 2.69 -2.80 -15.98
CA ALA A 5 1.44 -2.82 -16.74
C ALA A 5 1.75 -3.01 -18.22
N GLN A 6 0.96 -3.83 -18.91
CA GLN A 6 1.09 -4.11 -20.34
C GLN A 6 -0.27 -3.94 -21.01
N GLY A 7 -0.43 -2.87 -21.79
CA GLY A 7 -1.67 -2.54 -22.50
C GLY A 7 -2.90 -2.50 -21.57
N LEU A 8 -2.76 -1.99 -20.36
CA LEU A 8 -3.76 -2.11 -19.32
C LEU A 8 -4.96 -1.19 -19.58
N VAL A 9 -6.14 -1.77 -19.80
CA VAL A 9 -7.38 -1.07 -20.10
C VAL A 9 -8.43 -1.38 -19.04
N LYS A 10 -9.19 -0.36 -18.61
CA LYS A 10 -10.35 -0.53 -17.73
C LYS A 10 -11.53 0.27 -18.20
N HIS A 11 -12.64 -0.42 -18.41
CA HIS A 11 -13.95 0.16 -18.70
C HIS A 11 -14.92 -0.12 -17.54
N TYR A 12 -15.79 0.84 -17.27
CA TYR A 12 -16.95 0.72 -16.38
C TYR A 12 -18.19 1.07 -17.22
N GLY A 13 -18.83 0.05 -17.83
CA GLY A 13 -19.85 0.29 -18.86
C GLY A 13 -19.25 1.09 -20.02
N ASP A 14 -19.87 2.24 -20.35
CA ASP A 14 -19.41 3.13 -21.41
C ASP A 14 -18.26 4.06 -20.99
N HIS A 15 -17.96 4.12 -19.70
CA HIS A 15 -16.88 4.97 -19.19
C HIS A 15 -15.51 4.27 -19.28
N VAL A 16 -14.58 4.89 -20.00
CA VAL A 16 -13.20 4.41 -20.15
C VAL A 16 -12.32 5.06 -19.07
N ALA A 17 -12.03 4.33 -18.00
CA ALA A 17 -11.21 4.81 -16.90
C ALA A 17 -9.70 4.70 -17.18
N LEU A 18 -9.27 3.72 -18.00
CA LEU A 18 -7.89 3.53 -18.40
C LEU A 18 -7.82 3.06 -19.85
N ARG A 19 -6.96 3.70 -20.67
CA ARG A 19 -6.96 3.58 -22.13
C ARG A 19 -5.72 2.89 -22.70
N GLY A 20 -5.17 1.88 -22.04
CA GLY A 20 -3.97 1.19 -22.51
C GLY A 20 -2.70 1.73 -21.87
N LEU A 21 -2.60 1.56 -20.55
CA LEU A 21 -1.40 1.95 -19.80
C LEU A 21 -0.30 0.91 -19.99
N ASP A 22 0.86 1.37 -20.47
CA ASP A 22 2.13 0.66 -20.38
C ASP A 22 3.01 1.34 -19.34
N LEU A 23 3.47 0.58 -18.36
CA LEU A 23 4.28 1.06 -17.25
C LEU A 23 5.26 -0.02 -16.80
N ALA A 24 6.48 0.37 -16.50
CA ALA A 24 7.47 -0.49 -15.88
C ALA A 24 8.22 0.29 -14.80
N VAL A 25 8.31 -0.28 -13.60
CA VAL A 25 9.03 0.29 -12.46
C VAL A 25 10.04 -0.75 -11.98
N ASP A 26 11.28 -0.35 -11.79
CA ASP A 26 12.34 -1.23 -11.30
C ASP A 26 12.48 -1.19 -9.77
N SER A 27 13.16 -2.20 -9.22
CA SER A 27 13.45 -2.23 -7.78
C SER A 27 14.34 -1.04 -7.40
N GLY A 28 14.00 -0.38 -6.29
CA GLY A 28 14.71 0.81 -5.81
C GLY A 28 14.30 2.11 -6.51
N GLU A 29 13.38 2.06 -7.46
CA GLU A 29 12.86 3.23 -8.15
C GLU A 29 11.69 3.86 -7.37
N VAL A 30 11.62 5.19 -7.37
CA VAL A 30 10.47 5.97 -6.90
C VAL A 30 9.73 6.50 -8.13
N PHE A 31 8.51 6.02 -8.35
CA PHE A 31 7.67 6.42 -9.47
C PHE A 31 6.45 7.20 -9.00
N CYS A 32 6.16 8.32 -9.63
CA CYS A 32 5.00 9.15 -9.30
C CYS A 32 4.00 9.17 -10.45
N LEU A 33 2.77 8.74 -10.20
CA LEU A 33 1.67 8.79 -11.16
C LEU A 33 0.91 10.11 -11.00
N LEU A 34 1.17 11.07 -11.88
CA LEU A 34 0.55 12.39 -11.86
C LEU A 34 -0.65 12.47 -12.82
N GLY A 35 -1.63 13.24 -12.47
CA GLY A 35 -2.81 13.48 -13.31
C GLY A 35 -3.95 14.13 -12.54
N ALA A 36 -4.89 14.75 -13.26
CA ALA A 36 -6.10 15.34 -12.69
C ALA A 36 -6.99 14.26 -12.02
N ASN A 37 -7.98 14.70 -11.24
CA ASN A 37 -9.01 13.80 -10.73
C ASN A 37 -9.76 13.13 -11.90
N GLY A 38 -9.96 11.82 -11.80
CA GLY A 38 -10.53 11.02 -12.89
C GLY A 38 -9.52 10.55 -13.96
N ALA A 39 -8.22 10.88 -13.85
CA ALA A 39 -7.20 10.43 -14.80
C ALA A 39 -6.85 8.93 -14.71
N GLY A 40 -7.52 8.15 -13.85
CA GLY A 40 -7.29 6.72 -13.71
C GLY A 40 -6.24 6.32 -12.67
N LYS A 41 -5.71 7.25 -11.86
CA LYS A 41 -4.69 6.96 -10.84
C LYS A 41 -5.14 5.87 -9.86
N THR A 42 -6.24 6.09 -9.16
CA THR A 42 -6.81 5.13 -8.20
C THR A 42 -7.23 3.83 -8.89
N THR A 43 -7.77 3.90 -10.11
CA THR A 43 -8.08 2.71 -10.93
C THR A 43 -6.83 1.87 -11.20
N THR A 44 -5.72 2.52 -11.53
CA THR A 44 -4.43 1.85 -11.76
C THR A 44 -3.94 1.16 -10.49
N ILE A 45 -3.99 1.83 -9.34
CA ILE A 45 -3.65 1.24 -8.04
C ILE A 45 -4.53 0.03 -7.74
N GLN A 46 -5.85 0.16 -7.90
CA GLN A 46 -6.80 -0.95 -7.66
C GLN A 46 -6.57 -2.16 -8.56
N LEU A 47 -6.15 -1.94 -9.82
CA LEU A 47 -5.76 -3.02 -10.73
C LEU A 47 -4.51 -3.76 -10.24
N PHE A 48 -3.48 -3.05 -9.76
CA PHE A 48 -2.29 -3.67 -9.17
C PHE A 48 -2.58 -4.38 -7.85
N LEU A 49 -3.52 -3.89 -7.06
CA LEU A 49 -3.99 -4.56 -5.84
C LEU A 49 -4.84 -5.81 -6.11
N GLY A 50 -5.28 -5.99 -7.36
CA GLY A 50 -6.22 -7.05 -7.73
C GLY A 50 -7.61 -6.87 -7.13
N PHE A 51 -8.00 -5.63 -6.77
CA PHE A 51 -9.34 -5.32 -6.26
C PHE A 51 -10.37 -5.25 -7.38
N ILE A 52 -9.92 -4.94 -8.58
CA ILE A 52 -10.71 -4.93 -9.80
C ILE A 52 -9.94 -5.65 -10.90
N GLU A 53 -10.67 -6.25 -11.86
CA GLU A 53 -10.08 -6.88 -13.02
C GLU A 53 -9.94 -5.89 -14.18
N PRO A 54 -8.85 -5.96 -14.97
CA PRO A 54 -8.73 -5.19 -16.19
C PRO A 54 -9.70 -5.69 -17.27
N THR A 55 -10.15 -4.79 -18.13
CA THR A 55 -10.92 -5.16 -19.33
C THR A 55 -10.02 -5.80 -20.37
N GLN A 56 -8.77 -5.28 -20.50
CA GLN A 56 -7.73 -5.84 -21.37
C GLN A 56 -6.34 -5.60 -20.73
N GLY A 57 -5.35 -6.34 -21.20
CA GLY A 57 -3.98 -6.21 -20.74
C GLY A 57 -3.70 -6.92 -19.42
N HIS A 58 -2.52 -6.67 -18.87
CA HIS A 58 -2.01 -7.35 -17.69
C HIS A 58 -1.35 -6.39 -16.71
N ALA A 59 -1.61 -6.61 -15.41
CA ALA A 59 -0.86 -6.01 -14.31
C ALA A 59 -0.03 -7.11 -13.63
N LYS A 60 1.29 -6.87 -13.47
CA LYS A 60 2.22 -7.83 -12.88
C LYS A 60 3.03 -7.21 -11.75
N ILE A 61 3.30 -7.99 -10.72
CA ILE A 61 4.20 -7.68 -9.63
C ILE A 61 5.25 -8.79 -9.56
N LYS A 62 6.54 -8.44 -9.62
CA LYS A 62 7.66 -9.41 -9.66
C LYS A 62 7.50 -10.44 -10.79
N GLY A 63 6.94 -10.01 -11.93
CA GLY A 63 6.67 -10.87 -13.08
C GLY A 63 5.41 -11.74 -12.97
N LEU A 64 4.75 -11.78 -11.81
CA LEU A 64 3.53 -12.55 -11.57
C LEU A 64 2.28 -11.70 -11.88
N ASP A 65 1.35 -12.25 -12.67
CA ASP A 65 0.06 -11.59 -12.95
C ASP A 65 -0.78 -11.54 -11.66
N VAL A 66 -1.27 -10.35 -11.31
CA VAL A 66 -2.00 -10.11 -10.05
C VAL A 66 -3.31 -10.88 -9.91
N ARG A 67 -3.90 -11.34 -11.03
CA ARG A 67 -5.15 -12.13 -11.02
C ARG A 67 -4.90 -13.60 -10.71
N THR A 68 -3.86 -14.16 -11.33
CA THR A 68 -3.57 -15.61 -11.24
C THR A 68 -2.69 -15.95 -10.04
N HIS A 69 -1.93 -14.97 -9.51
CA HIS A 69 -1.00 -15.14 -8.37
C HIS A 69 -1.30 -14.13 -7.25
N ALA A 70 -2.59 -13.98 -6.91
CA ALA A 70 -3.05 -12.91 -6.01
C ALA A 70 -2.40 -12.97 -4.61
N LEU A 71 -2.17 -14.16 -4.07
CA LEU A 71 -1.56 -14.31 -2.73
C LEU A 71 -0.07 -13.92 -2.75
N GLU A 72 0.66 -14.37 -3.75
CA GLU A 72 2.09 -14.11 -3.90
C GLU A 72 2.36 -12.63 -4.15
N THR A 73 1.57 -12.02 -5.02
CA THR A 73 1.71 -10.58 -5.32
C THR A 73 1.35 -9.72 -4.12
N LYS A 74 0.31 -10.08 -3.35
CA LYS A 74 -0.08 -9.38 -2.12
C LYS A 74 0.95 -9.51 -0.98
N LYS A 75 1.74 -10.59 -0.94
CA LYS A 75 2.83 -10.72 0.03
C LYS A 75 3.96 -9.73 -0.25
N ALA A 76 4.24 -9.46 -1.51
CA ALA A 76 5.34 -8.58 -1.92
C ALA A 76 5.00 -7.08 -1.80
N LEU A 77 3.71 -6.71 -1.73
CA LEU A 77 3.29 -5.32 -1.74
C LEU A 77 2.66 -4.86 -0.42
N ALA A 78 2.83 -3.57 -0.11
CA ALA A 78 2.02 -2.86 0.87
C ALA A 78 1.28 -1.70 0.18
N TYR A 79 0.08 -1.42 0.66
CA TYR A 79 -0.74 -0.31 0.18
C TYR A 79 -1.08 0.63 1.33
N ILE A 80 -0.84 1.91 1.13
CA ILE A 80 -1.22 2.96 2.07
C ILE A 80 -2.24 3.87 1.36
N PRO A 81 -3.52 3.78 1.76
CA PRO A 81 -4.56 4.64 1.21
C PRO A 81 -4.40 6.09 1.69
N GLU A 82 -5.08 7.02 1.04
CA GLU A 82 -5.18 8.42 1.47
C GLU A 82 -5.56 8.54 2.95
N ASN A 83 -6.52 7.72 3.40
CA ASN A 83 -6.98 7.68 4.78
C ASN A 83 -6.69 6.32 5.40
N VAL A 84 -5.67 6.24 6.22
CA VAL A 84 -5.30 5.02 6.96
C VAL A 84 -6.26 4.82 8.13
N MET A 85 -7.05 3.74 8.05
CA MET A 85 -8.02 3.38 9.11
C MET A 85 -7.31 2.58 10.20
N LEU A 86 -7.26 3.15 11.40
CA LEU A 86 -6.71 2.54 12.61
C LEU A 86 -7.81 2.43 13.67
N TYR A 87 -7.60 1.59 14.68
CA TYR A 87 -8.48 1.50 15.84
C TYR A 87 -8.25 2.70 16.77
N PRO A 88 -9.19 3.64 16.88
CA PRO A 88 -8.95 4.95 17.51
C PRO A 88 -8.64 4.87 19.02
N ASN A 89 -9.13 3.82 19.69
CA ASN A 89 -8.91 3.60 21.12
C ASN A 89 -7.60 2.89 21.44
N LEU A 90 -6.92 2.32 20.44
CA LEU A 90 -5.62 1.70 20.60
C LEU A 90 -4.51 2.73 20.36
N THR A 91 -3.36 2.51 20.99
CA THR A 91 -2.15 3.30 20.78
C THR A 91 -1.52 3.01 19.43
N GLY A 92 -0.52 3.80 19.03
CA GLY A 92 0.24 3.56 17.80
C GLY A 92 0.89 2.19 17.75
N ILE A 93 1.48 1.77 18.89
CA ILE A 93 2.15 0.47 18.98
C ILE A 93 1.15 -0.69 18.97
N GLU A 94 0.04 -0.59 19.69
CA GLU A 94 -1.01 -1.61 19.69
C GLU A 94 -1.65 -1.79 18.31
N ASN A 95 -1.87 -0.69 17.57
CA ASN A 95 -2.33 -0.78 16.18
C ASN A 95 -1.30 -1.50 15.30
N LEU A 96 -0.02 -1.14 15.40
CA LEU A 96 1.03 -1.80 14.60
C LEU A 96 1.13 -3.28 14.95
N GLU A 97 1.10 -3.65 16.23
CA GLU A 97 1.13 -5.04 16.69
C GLU A 97 -0.06 -5.84 16.13
N TYR A 98 -1.27 -5.28 16.25
CA TYR A 98 -2.49 -5.91 15.74
C TYR A 98 -2.38 -6.23 14.24
N PHE A 99 -2.03 -5.23 13.43
CA PHE A 99 -1.96 -5.42 11.97
C PHE A 99 -0.75 -6.25 11.54
N ALA A 100 0.39 -6.17 12.24
CA ALA A 100 1.55 -7.02 11.98
C ALA A 100 1.24 -8.49 12.26
N THR A 101 0.57 -8.78 13.37
CA THR A 101 0.09 -10.13 13.73
C THR A 101 -0.91 -10.65 12.69
N LEU A 102 -1.88 -9.83 12.30
CA LEU A 102 -2.86 -10.19 11.26
C LEU A 102 -2.20 -10.49 9.91
N ALA A 103 -1.11 -9.79 9.61
CA ALA A 103 -0.33 -10.00 8.38
C ALA A 103 0.61 -11.21 8.45
N GLY A 104 0.69 -11.90 9.61
CA GLY A 104 1.57 -13.04 9.81
C GLY A 104 3.05 -12.67 9.94
N CYS A 105 3.35 -11.49 10.50
CA CYS A 105 4.74 -11.10 10.77
C CYS A 105 5.27 -11.87 11.98
N ASP A 106 6.46 -12.49 11.83
CA ASP A 106 7.04 -13.33 12.88
C ASP A 106 7.65 -12.52 14.03
N GLU A 107 8.08 -11.27 13.77
CA GLU A 107 8.74 -10.40 14.73
C GLU A 107 7.81 -9.27 15.20
N THR A 108 6.99 -9.54 16.22
CA THR A 108 6.06 -8.57 16.82
C THR A 108 6.47 -8.15 18.23
N GLY A 109 7.73 -8.37 18.63
CA GLY A 109 8.23 -7.93 19.94
C GLY A 109 8.17 -6.40 20.09
N GLU A 110 7.75 -5.92 21.27
CA GLU A 110 7.51 -4.50 21.56
C GLU A 110 8.67 -3.58 21.14
N ALA A 111 9.91 -3.97 21.46
CA ALA A 111 11.11 -3.19 21.12
C ALA A 111 11.26 -3.01 19.59
N LYS A 112 10.97 -4.05 18.81
CA LYS A 112 11.04 -4.03 17.36
C LYS A 112 9.92 -3.17 16.74
N LEU A 113 8.71 -3.28 17.27
CA LEU A 113 7.58 -2.47 16.84
C LEU A 113 7.83 -0.99 17.12
N ARG A 114 8.36 -0.65 18.28
CA ARG A 114 8.74 0.71 18.66
C ARG A 114 9.80 1.28 17.72
N GLU A 115 10.87 0.53 17.45
CA GLU A 115 11.89 0.91 16.48
C GLU A 115 11.28 1.17 15.09
N THR A 116 10.38 0.31 14.66
CA THR A 116 9.72 0.40 13.35
C THR A 116 8.86 1.67 13.24
N LEU A 117 8.12 2.04 14.29
CA LEU A 117 7.36 3.30 14.33
C LEU A 117 8.27 4.52 14.26
N ILE A 118 9.39 4.52 15.00
CA ILE A 118 10.39 5.60 14.96
C ILE A 118 10.99 5.70 13.55
N ARG A 119 11.36 4.60 12.93
CA ARG A 119 11.88 4.57 11.55
C ARG A 119 10.87 5.10 10.53
N ALA A 120 9.59 4.87 10.75
CA ALA A 120 8.51 5.43 9.93
C ALA A 120 8.29 6.93 10.20
N GLY A 121 9.01 7.53 11.16
CA GLY A 121 8.96 8.94 11.48
C GLY A 121 7.87 9.33 12.48
N LEU A 122 7.25 8.37 13.18
CA LEU A 122 6.31 8.69 14.26
C LEU A 122 7.10 9.26 15.46
N PRO A 123 6.67 10.40 16.05
CA PRO A 123 7.30 10.94 17.26
C PRO A 123 7.24 9.92 18.42
N ALA A 124 8.35 9.79 19.14
CA ALA A 124 8.47 8.79 20.23
C ALA A 124 7.40 8.97 21.33
N ASP A 125 7.06 10.22 21.65
CA ASP A 125 6.02 10.56 22.62
C ASP A 125 4.59 10.24 22.15
N ALA A 126 4.42 9.99 20.85
CA ALA A 126 3.11 9.62 20.28
C ALA A 126 2.84 8.11 20.32
N ILE A 127 3.87 7.27 20.40
CA ILE A 127 3.76 5.81 20.27
C ILE A 127 2.73 5.21 21.22
N GLU A 128 2.70 5.69 22.47
CA GLU A 128 1.81 5.22 23.54
C GLU A 128 0.50 6.03 23.64
N ARG A 129 0.26 6.96 22.72
CA ARG A 129 -1.00 7.72 22.71
C ARG A 129 -2.04 7.03 21.84
N PRO A 130 -3.34 7.05 22.21
CA PRO A 130 -4.43 6.59 21.36
C PRO A 130 -4.43 7.30 20.01
N VAL A 131 -4.55 6.53 18.92
CA VAL A 131 -4.46 7.09 17.57
C VAL A 131 -5.65 7.97 17.17
N GLY A 132 -6.76 7.93 17.92
CA GLY A 132 -7.87 8.86 17.73
C GLY A 132 -7.47 10.33 17.83
N ASN A 133 -6.32 10.65 18.44
CA ASN A 133 -5.77 11.98 18.56
C ASN A 133 -4.63 12.26 17.54
N TYR A 134 -4.41 11.37 16.57
CA TYR A 134 -3.36 11.53 15.56
C TYR A 134 -3.80 12.46 14.43
N SER A 135 -2.84 13.19 13.87
CA SER A 135 -3.04 13.88 12.59
C SER A 135 -3.09 12.87 11.44
N LYS A 136 -3.62 13.28 10.26
CA LYS A 136 -3.59 12.46 9.04
C LYS A 136 -2.17 11.92 8.76
N GLY A 137 -1.14 12.79 8.85
CA GLY A 137 0.24 12.37 8.64
C GLY A 137 0.77 11.36 9.66
N MET A 138 0.29 11.39 10.92
CA MET A 138 0.65 10.38 11.91
C MET A 138 -0.01 9.03 11.61
N HIS A 139 -1.26 9.02 11.14
CA HIS A 139 -1.90 7.78 10.65
C HIS A 139 -1.12 7.17 9.48
N GLN A 140 -0.68 7.98 8.53
CA GLN A 140 0.14 7.53 7.41
C GLN A 140 1.48 6.93 7.88
N LYS A 141 2.13 7.52 8.88
CA LYS A 141 3.37 6.97 9.47
C LYS A 141 3.17 5.59 10.09
N VAL A 142 2.03 5.34 10.74
CA VAL A 142 1.69 3.98 11.21
C VAL A 142 1.49 3.04 10.01
N GLY A 143 0.84 3.49 8.94
CA GLY A 143 0.73 2.72 7.69
C GLY A 143 2.09 2.36 7.08
N ILE A 144 3.04 3.32 7.07
CA ILE A 144 4.42 3.07 6.63
C ILE A 144 5.11 2.05 7.56
N ALA A 145 4.90 2.16 8.89
CA ALA A 145 5.43 1.19 9.84
C ALA A 145 4.91 -0.22 9.57
N MET A 146 3.63 -0.37 9.21
CA MET A 146 3.05 -1.67 8.81
C MET A 146 3.74 -2.24 7.56
N ALA A 147 4.02 -1.40 6.55
CA ALA A 147 4.74 -1.80 5.36
C ALA A 147 6.17 -2.28 5.67
N ILE A 148 6.87 -1.58 6.57
CA ILE A 148 8.21 -1.94 7.04
C ILE A 148 8.16 -3.27 7.81
N ALA A 149 7.21 -3.44 8.75
CA ALA A 149 7.07 -4.65 9.56
C ALA A 149 6.81 -5.89 8.69
N ARG A 150 6.05 -5.73 7.60
CA ARG A 150 5.78 -6.79 6.61
C ARG A 150 6.94 -7.04 5.65
N GLN A 151 8.01 -6.25 5.71
CA GLN A 151 9.13 -6.30 4.76
C GLN A 151 8.65 -6.22 3.29
N ALA A 152 7.64 -5.37 3.02
CA ALA A 152 7.10 -5.20 1.69
C ALA A 152 8.18 -4.69 0.73
N GLU A 153 8.29 -5.34 -0.44
CA GLU A 153 9.27 -4.99 -1.48
C GLU A 153 8.76 -3.87 -2.40
N LEU A 154 7.42 -3.70 -2.45
CA LEU A 154 6.73 -2.67 -3.22
C LEU A 154 5.78 -1.91 -2.32
N LEU A 155 5.81 -0.58 -2.37
CA LEU A 155 4.89 0.29 -1.67
C LEU A 155 4.05 1.08 -2.67
N LEU A 156 2.73 0.93 -2.58
CA LEU A 156 1.76 1.74 -3.32
C LEU A 156 1.16 2.78 -2.38
N LEU A 157 1.24 4.05 -2.76
CA LEU A 157 0.71 5.19 -2.01
C LEU A 157 -0.40 5.86 -2.82
N ASP A 158 -1.54 6.11 -2.20
CA ASP A 158 -2.65 6.85 -2.83
C ASP A 158 -2.82 8.20 -2.12
N GLU A 159 -2.45 9.29 -2.80
CA GLU A 159 -2.50 10.68 -2.29
C GLU A 159 -1.86 10.85 -0.90
N PRO A 160 -0.56 10.50 -0.74
CA PRO A 160 0.13 10.50 0.55
C PRO A 160 0.35 11.91 1.12
#